data_bdb69e1481ec24489cdee96c9f9426de
#
_entry.id   bdb69e1481ec24489cdee96c9f9426de
#
_cell.length_a   1.000
_cell.length_b   1.000
_cell.length_c   1.000
_cell.angle_alpha   90.00
_cell.angle_beta   90.00
_cell.angle_gamma   90.00
#
_symmetry.space_group_name_H-M   'P 1'
#
loop_
_entity.id
_entity.type
_entity.pdbx_description
1 polymer ?
#
loop_
_entity_poly.entity_id
_entity_poly.type
_entity_poly.pdbx_seq_one_letter_code
_entity_poly.pdbx_strand_id
1 'polypeptide(L)'
;MTDFSMLSDYIIGIRRTLHKHPELSGQEFQTQQLIRSELDKLGIPHRTLHETDILAEIAGLQTRPGETTDLPPEKHSKTVLLRADLDALPITENSDAPYVSQSPGVMHACGHDSHTAMLLGAAKLLWDSRDHFSGTVRLMFQPAEETGRETRTLIDRGMLDGVDTVFAIHVAPDLPTGKICILPGPCMAGVDDFSIRLTSPGGHGATPHLGSDTLLAGAHLAVNLQQIVSREIDPQKPAVLTIGIFQAGTKVNLLAQEAVLSGNIRFFDKELSGYFKEALTRYSEHTAAMYRCSSEVTYTPSLLPTVNDAACCGTAKNAAMTVWGEDNLIKRPASMTSEAVSYTHLTLPTNSLV
;
A
#
# COMPACT_ATOMS: atom_id res chain seq x y z
N MET A 1 31.98 -7.63 15.13
CA MET A 1 31.21 -8.22 13.99
C MET A 1 29.93 -8.78 14.58
N THR A 2 28.80 -8.31 14.14
CA THR A 2 27.49 -8.85 14.57
C THR A 2 27.42 -10.32 14.12
N ASP A 3 27.13 -11.22 15.04
CA ASP A 3 26.95 -12.64 14.70
C ASP A 3 25.62 -12.79 13.94
N PHE A 4 25.71 -13.08 12.65
CA PHE A 4 24.55 -13.21 11.77
C PHE A 4 23.56 -14.30 12.21
N SER A 5 24.03 -15.36 12.90
CA SER A 5 23.17 -16.39 13.47
C SER A 5 22.28 -15.79 14.59
N MET A 6 22.86 -15.05 15.51
CA MET A 6 22.12 -14.37 16.58
C MET A 6 21.15 -13.32 16.04
N LEU A 7 21.52 -12.62 14.99
CA LEU A 7 20.62 -11.64 14.34
C LEU A 7 19.44 -12.35 13.66
N SER A 8 19.67 -13.48 12.98
CA SER A 8 18.61 -14.28 12.37
C SER A 8 17.61 -14.77 13.43
N ASP A 9 18.11 -15.35 14.54
CA ASP A 9 17.25 -15.82 15.64
C ASP A 9 16.44 -14.66 16.27
N TYR A 10 17.04 -13.48 16.40
CA TYR A 10 16.36 -12.28 16.86
C TYR A 10 15.21 -11.89 15.93
N ILE A 11 15.46 -11.75 14.62
CA ILE A 11 14.44 -11.36 13.63
C ILE A 11 13.31 -12.39 13.61
N ILE A 12 13.64 -13.70 13.60
CA ILE A 12 12.65 -14.78 13.61
C ILE A 12 11.82 -14.73 14.89
N GLY A 13 12.44 -14.49 16.05
CA GLY A 13 11.77 -14.36 17.34
C GLY A 13 10.77 -13.23 17.36
N ILE A 14 11.17 -12.03 16.92
CA ILE A 14 10.29 -10.86 16.80
C ILE A 14 9.14 -11.15 15.86
N ARG A 15 9.42 -11.64 14.65
CA ARG A 15 8.40 -11.96 13.65
C ARG A 15 7.35 -12.92 14.19
N ARG A 16 7.75 -14.01 14.86
CA ARG A 16 6.84 -14.99 15.43
C ARG A 16 6.02 -14.43 16.59
N THR A 17 6.58 -13.50 17.35
CA THR A 17 5.86 -12.81 18.44
C THR A 17 4.77 -11.92 17.88
N LEU A 18 5.08 -11.12 16.86
CA LEU A 18 4.11 -10.26 16.16
C LEU A 18 3.02 -11.11 15.51
N HIS A 19 3.38 -12.19 14.82
CA HIS A 19 2.44 -13.08 14.15
C HIS A 19 1.42 -13.71 15.10
N LYS A 20 1.84 -14.02 16.34
CA LYS A 20 0.94 -14.56 17.38
C LYS A 20 -0.05 -13.52 17.91
N HIS A 21 0.30 -12.26 17.87
CA HIS A 21 -0.48 -11.17 18.46
C HIS A 21 -0.78 -10.06 17.45
N PRO A 22 -1.44 -10.42 16.31
CA PRO A 22 -1.74 -9.44 15.26
C PRO A 22 -2.81 -8.46 15.74
N GLU A 23 -2.68 -7.22 15.33
CA GLU A 23 -3.60 -6.13 15.64
C GLU A 23 -4.07 -5.45 14.35
N LEU A 24 -5.33 -5.04 14.31
CA LEU A 24 -5.93 -4.39 13.15
C LEU A 24 -5.44 -2.95 12.99
N SER A 25 -5.59 -2.42 11.78
CA SER A 25 -5.28 -1.02 11.42
C SER A 25 -5.81 -0.02 12.43
N GLY A 26 -4.93 0.82 12.98
CA GLY A 26 -5.23 1.82 14.01
C GLY A 26 -5.40 1.26 15.42
N GLN A 27 -5.09 -0.01 15.65
CA GLN A 27 -5.18 -0.68 16.97
C GLN A 27 -3.86 -1.38 17.35
N GLU A 28 -2.74 -1.03 16.74
CA GLU A 28 -1.43 -1.68 16.85
C GLU A 28 -0.68 -1.28 18.14
N PHE A 29 -1.38 -1.26 19.30
CA PHE A 29 -0.84 -0.77 20.57
C PHE A 29 0.21 -1.70 21.17
N GLN A 30 -0.02 -3.01 21.16
CA GLN A 30 0.95 -3.99 21.69
C GLN A 30 2.16 -4.11 20.76
N THR A 31 1.91 -4.06 19.44
CA THR A 31 2.93 -4.00 18.41
C THR A 31 3.83 -2.78 18.63
N GLN A 32 3.24 -1.59 18.82
CA GLN A 32 3.98 -0.38 19.14
C GLN A 32 4.81 -0.53 20.41
N GLN A 33 4.23 -1.09 21.48
CA GLN A 33 4.93 -1.29 22.75
C GLN A 33 6.13 -2.24 22.60
N LEU A 34 5.98 -3.31 21.83
CA LEU A 34 7.07 -4.24 21.53
C LEU A 34 8.20 -3.52 20.80
N ILE A 35 7.90 -2.78 19.73
CA ILE A 35 8.90 -2.05 18.95
C ILE A 35 9.64 -1.02 19.83
N ARG A 36 8.91 -0.25 20.63
CA ARG A 36 9.52 0.70 21.58
C ARG A 36 10.47 0.01 22.55
N SER A 37 10.05 -1.12 23.13
CA SER A 37 10.89 -1.90 24.03
C SER A 37 12.18 -2.39 23.35
N GLU A 38 12.12 -2.80 22.10
CA GLU A 38 13.32 -3.23 21.36
C GLU A 38 14.23 -2.04 21.02
N LEU A 39 13.69 -0.90 20.63
CA LEU A 39 14.47 0.32 20.38
C LEU A 39 15.12 0.86 21.68
N ASP A 40 14.40 0.81 22.80
CA ASP A 40 14.93 1.19 24.13
C ASP A 40 16.12 0.30 24.54
N LYS A 41 16.02 -1.02 24.34
CA LYS A 41 17.12 -1.97 24.63
C LYS A 41 18.37 -1.67 23.80
N LEU A 42 18.20 -1.17 22.58
CA LEU A 42 19.28 -0.76 21.70
C LEU A 42 19.80 0.65 22.01
N GLY A 43 19.04 1.46 22.76
CA GLY A 43 19.35 2.86 23.03
C GLY A 43 19.10 3.78 21.82
N ILE A 44 18.21 3.39 20.89
CA ILE A 44 17.88 4.17 19.69
C ILE A 44 16.80 5.20 20.05
N PRO A 45 17.07 6.52 19.85
CA PRO A 45 16.07 7.56 20.05
C PRO A 45 14.86 7.37 19.13
N HIS A 46 13.65 7.48 19.72
CA HIS A 46 12.43 7.34 18.97
C HIS A 46 11.30 8.19 19.54
N ARG A 47 10.28 8.45 18.72
CA ARG A 47 9.09 9.24 19.09
C ARG A 47 7.87 8.75 18.30
N THR A 48 6.69 9.20 18.70
CA THR A 48 5.43 9.01 17.96
C THR A 48 5.03 10.34 17.33
N LEU A 49 4.56 10.30 16.10
CA LEU A 49 4.00 11.46 15.39
C LEU A 49 2.49 11.56 15.58
N HIS A 50 1.80 10.41 15.61
CA HIS A 50 0.34 10.35 15.74
C HIS A 50 -0.05 9.30 16.81
N GLU A 51 -0.64 8.17 16.49
CA GLU A 51 -1.22 7.22 17.44
C GLU A 51 -0.30 6.03 17.73
N THR A 52 -0.26 5.08 16.80
CA THR A 52 0.46 3.82 16.95
C THR A 52 1.75 3.73 16.12
N ASP A 53 2.12 4.82 15.42
CA ASP A 53 3.38 4.92 14.69
C ASP A 53 4.61 5.02 15.61
N ILE A 54 5.76 4.68 15.04
CA ILE A 54 7.06 4.97 15.65
C ILE A 54 8.02 5.52 14.61
N LEU A 55 8.62 6.65 14.91
CA LEU A 55 9.70 7.25 14.15
C LEU A 55 10.98 7.24 14.98
N ALA A 56 11.97 6.47 14.53
CA ALA A 56 13.29 6.42 15.17
C ALA A 56 14.37 6.99 14.24
N GLU A 57 15.46 7.47 14.82
CA GLU A 57 16.55 8.08 14.07
C GLU A 57 17.91 7.56 14.55
N ILE A 58 18.78 7.22 13.60
CA ILE A 58 20.15 6.77 13.81
C ILE A 58 21.07 7.71 13.07
N ALA A 59 21.78 8.56 13.78
CA ALA A 59 22.82 9.42 13.24
C ALA A 59 24.12 8.62 13.06
N GLY A 60 24.70 8.66 11.86
CA GLY A 60 26.05 8.17 11.63
C GLY A 60 27.09 9.06 12.32
N LEU A 61 28.15 8.45 12.86
CA LEU A 61 29.19 9.13 13.59
C LEU A 61 30.42 9.48 12.73
N GLN A 62 30.47 8.96 11.50
CA GLN A 62 31.56 9.26 10.59
C GLN A 62 31.38 10.67 10.01
N THR A 63 32.39 11.54 10.23
CA THR A 63 32.44 12.84 9.56
C THR A 63 33.03 12.67 8.17
N ARG A 64 32.42 13.31 7.15
CA ARG A 64 33.02 13.34 5.81
C ARG A 64 34.31 14.17 5.80
N PRO A 65 35.33 13.74 5.07
CA PRO A 65 36.55 14.56 4.90
C PRO A 65 36.16 15.94 4.32
N GLY A 66 36.42 17.01 5.07
CA GLY A 66 36.12 18.40 4.67
C GLY A 66 34.79 18.98 5.18
N GLU A 67 33.98 18.24 5.95
CA GLU A 67 32.84 18.82 6.68
C GLU A 67 33.37 19.59 7.89
N THR A 68 33.32 20.94 7.79
CA THR A 68 33.41 21.84 8.95
C THR A 68 31.98 22.19 9.39
N THR A 69 31.81 22.48 10.67
CA THR A 69 30.51 22.87 11.28
C THR A 69 29.86 24.14 10.69
N ASP A 70 30.57 24.82 9.76
CA ASP A 70 30.18 26.10 9.16
C ASP A 70 29.69 25.96 7.69
N LEU A 71 29.24 24.76 7.24
CA LEU A 71 28.75 24.58 5.88
C LEU A 71 27.36 25.20 5.68
N PRO A 72 27.13 25.83 4.50
CA PRO A 72 25.81 26.34 4.14
C PRO A 72 24.76 25.20 4.09
N PRO A 73 23.46 25.52 4.31
CA PRO A 73 22.37 24.53 4.40
C PRO A 73 22.26 23.54 3.23
N GLU A 74 22.83 23.85 2.08
CA GLU A 74 22.81 23.06 0.85
C GLU A 74 23.73 21.82 0.86
N LYS A 75 24.56 21.65 1.89
CA LYS A 75 25.49 20.51 2.05
C LYS A 75 25.16 19.64 3.27
N HIS A 76 23.90 19.55 3.67
CA HIS A 76 23.51 18.65 4.75
C HIS A 76 23.83 17.19 4.42
N SER A 77 24.27 16.45 5.43
CA SER A 77 24.39 14.99 5.36
C SER A 77 23.02 14.39 5.02
N LYS A 78 22.99 13.42 4.09
CA LYS A 78 21.75 12.83 3.58
C LYS A 78 20.98 12.08 4.66
N THR A 79 19.66 12.14 4.57
CA THR A 79 18.74 11.36 5.38
C THR A 79 18.02 10.34 4.52
N VAL A 80 18.14 9.06 4.88
CA VAL A 80 17.44 7.94 4.25
C VAL A 80 16.37 7.45 5.21
N LEU A 81 15.13 7.28 4.73
CA LEU A 81 14.06 6.67 5.50
C LEU A 81 13.86 5.21 5.07
N LEU A 82 13.87 4.30 6.04
CA LEU A 82 13.46 2.91 5.88
C LEU A 82 12.08 2.73 6.51
N ARG A 83 11.13 2.13 5.78
CA ARG A 83 9.75 1.97 6.22
C ARG A 83 9.35 0.51 6.36
N ALA A 84 8.62 0.19 7.41
CA ALA A 84 7.84 -1.04 7.55
C ALA A 84 6.42 -0.70 8.04
N ASP A 85 5.44 -1.45 7.60
CA ASP A 85 4.06 -1.43 8.06
C ASP A 85 3.86 -2.36 9.27
N LEU A 86 2.75 -2.16 10.02
CA LEU A 86 2.54 -2.80 11.32
C LEU A 86 1.27 -3.64 11.41
N ASP A 87 0.23 -3.28 10.66
CA ASP A 87 -1.13 -3.75 10.86
C ASP A 87 -1.39 -5.13 10.28
N ALA A 88 -2.46 -5.76 10.75
CA ALA A 88 -2.94 -7.07 10.32
C ALA A 88 -4.35 -6.96 9.70
N LEU A 89 -4.79 -8.04 9.09
CA LEU A 89 -6.06 -8.15 8.37
C LEU A 89 -7.12 -8.90 9.19
N PRO A 90 -8.43 -8.58 9.00
CA PRO A 90 -9.53 -9.30 9.65
C PRO A 90 -9.79 -10.65 8.95
N ILE A 91 -8.79 -11.55 9.00
CA ILE A 91 -8.79 -12.86 8.36
C ILE A 91 -8.51 -13.92 9.41
N THR A 92 -9.29 -15.00 9.42
CA THR A 92 -9.02 -16.15 10.27
C THR A 92 -7.87 -16.97 9.70
N GLU A 93 -6.81 -17.16 10.49
CA GLU A 93 -5.70 -18.02 10.10
C GLU A 93 -6.06 -19.50 10.18
N ASN A 94 -5.75 -20.25 9.10
CA ASN A 94 -5.96 -21.69 8.99
C ASN A 94 -4.63 -22.42 8.71
N SER A 95 -3.57 -22.04 9.42
CA SER A 95 -2.26 -22.70 9.31
C SER A 95 -1.98 -23.60 10.51
N ASP A 96 -1.11 -24.59 10.32
CA ASP A 96 -0.61 -25.46 11.40
C ASP A 96 0.74 -24.95 11.98
N ALA A 97 1.04 -23.67 11.79
CA ALA A 97 2.29 -23.09 12.25
C ALA A 97 2.34 -23.05 13.79
N PRO A 98 3.49 -23.36 14.43
CA PRO A 98 3.61 -23.31 15.88
C PRO A 98 3.51 -21.87 16.48
N TYR A 99 3.37 -20.89 15.63
CA TYR A 99 3.20 -19.48 15.96
C TYR A 99 1.93 -18.86 15.36
N VAL A 100 0.90 -19.69 15.12
CA VAL A 100 -0.42 -19.23 14.63
C VAL A 100 -0.98 -18.10 15.48
N SER A 101 -1.76 -17.22 14.86
CA SER A 101 -2.43 -16.09 15.51
C SER A 101 -3.24 -16.53 16.72
N GLN A 102 -3.07 -15.82 17.84
CA GLN A 102 -3.87 -15.98 19.07
C GLN A 102 -5.01 -14.97 19.14
N SER A 103 -5.17 -14.10 18.14
CA SER A 103 -6.25 -13.13 18.01
C SER A 103 -7.32 -13.71 17.07
N PRO A 104 -8.48 -14.18 17.57
CA PRO A 104 -9.49 -14.80 16.73
C PRO A 104 -9.96 -13.86 15.60
N GLY A 105 -9.92 -14.34 14.36
CA GLY A 105 -10.36 -13.57 13.20
C GLY A 105 -9.38 -12.50 12.72
N VAL A 106 -8.15 -12.47 13.24
CA VAL A 106 -7.11 -11.52 12.81
C VAL A 106 -5.82 -12.27 12.49
N MET A 107 -5.16 -11.91 11.40
CA MET A 107 -3.93 -12.55 10.93
C MET A 107 -3.03 -11.55 10.22
N HIS A 108 -1.72 -11.66 10.40
CA HIS A 108 -0.73 -11.03 9.52
C HIS A 108 -0.65 -11.74 8.16
N ALA A 109 -1.73 -11.64 7.37
CA ALA A 109 -1.80 -12.29 6.08
C ALA A 109 -1.01 -11.57 4.97
N CYS A 110 -0.73 -10.27 5.13
CA CYS A 110 0.09 -9.49 4.21
C CYS A 110 1.59 -9.55 4.52
N GLY A 111 1.97 -10.05 5.71
CA GLY A 111 3.38 -10.24 6.09
C GLY A 111 4.05 -9.05 6.79
N HIS A 112 3.28 -8.08 7.28
CA HIS A 112 3.79 -6.89 7.98
C HIS A 112 4.57 -7.22 9.25
N ASP A 113 4.28 -8.35 9.90
CA ASP A 113 5.10 -8.91 10.97
C ASP A 113 6.55 -9.17 10.54
N SER A 114 6.75 -9.62 9.30
CA SER A 114 8.08 -9.83 8.72
C SER A 114 8.77 -8.51 8.39
N HIS A 115 8.03 -7.53 7.84
CA HIS A 115 8.56 -6.20 7.53
C HIS A 115 9.05 -5.49 8.79
N THR A 116 8.23 -5.47 9.84
CA THR A 116 8.58 -4.93 11.15
C THR A 116 9.80 -5.60 11.76
N ALA A 117 9.85 -6.93 11.74
CA ALA A 117 10.98 -7.69 12.28
C ALA A 117 12.28 -7.42 11.51
N MET A 118 12.21 -7.33 10.17
CA MET A 118 13.36 -6.99 9.32
C MET A 118 13.85 -5.56 9.60
N LEU A 119 12.94 -4.61 9.80
CA LEU A 119 13.32 -3.21 10.10
C LEU A 119 13.98 -3.09 11.48
N LEU A 120 13.53 -3.84 12.50
CA LEU A 120 14.20 -3.93 13.81
C LEU A 120 15.58 -4.59 13.70
N GLY A 121 15.71 -5.63 12.87
CA GLY A 121 17.02 -6.23 12.55
C GLY A 121 17.97 -5.24 11.88
N ALA A 122 17.47 -4.46 10.91
CA ALA A 122 18.23 -3.38 10.27
C ALA A 122 18.61 -2.28 11.27
N ALA A 123 17.69 -1.89 12.17
CA ALA A 123 17.95 -0.93 13.24
C ALA A 123 19.15 -1.35 14.09
N LYS A 124 19.19 -2.62 14.51
CA LYS A 124 20.29 -3.17 15.29
C LYS A 124 21.61 -3.10 14.53
N LEU A 125 21.64 -3.55 13.26
CA LEU A 125 22.86 -3.50 12.43
C LEU A 125 23.36 -2.08 12.22
N LEU A 126 22.47 -1.16 11.92
CA LEU A 126 22.79 0.25 11.70
C LEU A 126 23.29 0.92 12.96
N TRP A 127 22.69 0.64 14.10
CA TRP A 127 23.13 1.16 15.39
C TRP A 127 24.52 0.67 15.78
N ASP A 128 24.78 -0.62 15.60
CA ASP A 128 26.08 -1.22 15.87
C ASP A 128 27.18 -0.73 14.90
N SER A 129 26.79 -0.26 13.71
CA SER A 129 27.70 0.19 12.65
C SER A 129 27.72 1.71 12.43
N ARG A 130 27.14 2.51 13.35
CA ARG A 130 26.98 3.96 13.13
C ARG A 130 28.29 4.75 13.03
N ASP A 131 29.40 4.17 13.44
CA ASP A 131 30.76 4.71 13.27
C ASP A 131 31.32 4.49 11.86
N HIS A 132 30.62 3.72 11.01
CA HIS A 132 31.03 3.41 9.64
C HIS A 132 30.25 4.18 8.56
N PHE A 133 29.29 5.03 8.92
CA PHE A 133 28.57 5.86 7.95
C PHE A 133 28.37 7.29 8.47
N SER A 134 28.10 8.22 7.52
CA SER A 134 27.69 9.59 7.80
C SER A 134 26.23 9.80 7.37
N GLY A 135 25.57 10.84 7.90
CA GLY A 135 24.17 11.13 7.61
C GLY A 135 23.23 10.50 8.63
N THR A 136 21.95 10.46 8.29
CA THR A 136 20.89 9.96 9.20
C THR A 136 20.12 8.85 8.52
N VAL A 137 19.87 7.77 9.24
CA VAL A 137 18.86 6.77 8.88
C VAL A 137 17.65 6.96 9.78
N ARG A 138 16.52 7.25 9.16
CA ARG A 138 15.22 7.35 9.81
C ARG A 138 14.48 6.04 9.61
N LEU A 139 13.92 5.50 10.69
CA LEU A 139 13.16 4.25 10.68
C LEU A 139 11.70 4.59 10.95
N MET A 140 10.81 4.27 10.02
CA MET A 140 9.38 4.49 10.15
C MET A 140 8.64 3.17 10.28
N PHE A 141 8.05 2.95 11.43
CA PHE A 141 7.10 1.87 11.68
C PHE A 141 5.70 2.44 11.52
N GLN A 142 5.07 2.16 10.39
CA GLN A 142 3.83 2.80 9.93
C GLN A 142 2.61 1.96 10.27
N PRO A 143 1.63 2.47 11.02
CA PRO A 143 0.35 1.81 11.26
C PRO A 143 -0.62 1.97 10.09
N ALA A 144 -1.70 1.18 10.12
CA ALA A 144 -2.90 1.32 9.30
C ALA A 144 -2.63 1.41 7.78
N GLU A 145 -1.67 0.61 7.30
CA GLU A 145 -1.34 0.53 5.88
C GLU A 145 -2.55 0.05 5.07
N GLU A 146 -3.23 -1.00 5.52
CA GLU A 146 -4.34 -1.67 4.82
C GLU A 146 -5.57 -0.77 4.61
N THR A 147 -5.66 0.33 5.35
CA THR A 147 -6.70 1.34 5.17
C THR A 147 -6.24 2.56 4.38
N GLY A 148 -4.94 2.74 4.18
CA GLY A 148 -4.34 3.88 3.49
C GLY A 148 -4.52 5.24 4.18
N ARG A 149 -5.18 5.30 5.34
CA ARG A 149 -5.64 6.55 5.96
C ARG A 149 -4.53 7.31 6.69
N GLU A 150 -3.65 6.58 7.38
CA GLU A 150 -2.67 7.19 8.28
C GLU A 150 -1.46 7.77 7.53
N THR A 151 -1.09 7.25 6.38
CA THR A 151 0.11 7.67 5.64
C THR A 151 0.12 9.18 5.40
N ARG A 152 -1.02 9.75 4.97
CA ARG A 152 -1.12 11.19 4.72
C ARG A 152 -0.97 11.99 6.01
N THR A 153 -1.59 11.56 7.09
CA THR A 153 -1.48 12.19 8.42
C THR A 153 -0.04 12.21 8.90
N LEU A 154 0.70 11.11 8.73
CA LEU A 154 2.11 11.02 9.12
C LEU A 154 3.01 11.95 8.29
N ILE A 155 2.75 12.06 6.97
CA ILE A 155 3.44 13.02 6.09
C ILE A 155 3.19 14.44 6.57
N ASP A 156 1.93 14.82 6.81
CA ASP A 156 1.54 16.15 7.26
C ASP A 156 2.11 16.48 8.67
N ARG A 157 2.51 15.45 9.45
CA ARG A 157 3.19 15.58 10.76
C ARG A 157 4.71 15.49 10.70
N GLY A 158 5.29 15.56 9.51
CA GLY A 158 6.73 15.69 9.30
C GLY A 158 7.50 14.37 9.19
N MET A 159 6.85 13.25 8.89
CA MET A 159 7.52 11.97 8.63
C MET A 159 8.64 12.11 7.59
N LEU A 160 8.40 12.91 6.55
CA LEU A 160 9.31 13.10 5.43
C LEU A 160 10.17 14.38 5.53
N ASP A 161 10.07 15.16 6.60
CA ASP A 161 10.83 16.41 6.74
C ASP A 161 12.33 16.14 6.72
N GLY A 162 13.02 16.73 5.75
CA GLY A 162 14.47 16.57 5.57
C GLY A 162 14.93 15.18 5.10
N VAL A 163 14.02 14.32 4.64
CA VAL A 163 14.35 13.01 4.06
C VAL A 163 14.70 13.19 2.59
N ASP A 164 15.81 12.60 2.14
CA ASP A 164 16.23 12.62 0.73
C ASP A 164 15.70 11.43 -0.07
N THR A 165 15.61 10.25 0.55
CA THR A 165 15.15 9.01 -0.11
C THR A 165 14.41 8.11 0.86
N VAL A 166 13.46 7.34 0.33
CA VAL A 166 12.69 6.34 1.09
C VAL A 166 12.87 4.97 0.47
N PHE A 167 13.04 3.96 1.33
CA PHE A 167 13.04 2.55 0.93
C PHE A 167 12.05 1.76 1.79
N ALA A 168 11.31 0.85 1.14
CA ALA A 168 10.48 -0.16 1.77
C ALA A 168 10.70 -1.51 1.09
N ILE A 169 10.46 -2.60 1.82
CA ILE A 169 10.51 -3.97 1.31
C ILE A 169 9.16 -4.60 1.59
N HIS A 170 8.60 -5.31 0.61
CA HIS A 170 7.41 -6.13 0.81
C HIS A 170 7.73 -7.61 0.53
N VAL A 171 7.29 -8.51 1.40
CA VAL A 171 7.38 -9.94 1.16
C VAL A 171 6.37 -10.37 0.09
N ALA A 172 6.74 -11.29 -0.77
CA ALA A 172 5.88 -11.75 -1.86
C ALA A 172 5.76 -13.28 -1.85
N PRO A 173 4.56 -13.85 -1.66
CA PRO A 173 4.37 -15.31 -1.52
C PRO A 173 4.64 -16.07 -2.80
N ASP A 174 4.63 -15.41 -3.94
CA ASP A 174 4.92 -15.96 -5.27
C ASP A 174 6.38 -15.82 -5.70
N LEU A 175 7.24 -15.25 -4.81
CA LEU A 175 8.69 -15.24 -4.99
C LEU A 175 9.34 -16.42 -4.27
N PRO A 176 10.23 -17.19 -4.90
CA PRO A 176 11.03 -18.19 -4.19
C PRO A 176 11.87 -17.54 -3.09
N THR A 177 11.98 -18.21 -1.94
CA THR A 177 12.84 -17.75 -0.84
C THR A 177 14.28 -17.48 -1.31
N GLY A 178 14.85 -16.37 -0.89
CA GLY A 178 16.20 -15.94 -1.30
C GLY A 178 16.24 -15.16 -2.61
N LYS A 179 15.10 -14.93 -3.27
CA LYS A 179 15.02 -14.07 -4.45
C LYS A 179 14.49 -12.69 -4.07
N ILE A 180 14.92 -11.68 -4.82
CA ILE A 180 14.47 -10.29 -4.68
C ILE A 180 14.15 -9.71 -6.06
N CYS A 181 13.09 -8.91 -6.13
CA CYS A 181 12.75 -8.14 -7.32
C CYS A 181 12.90 -6.64 -7.04
N ILE A 182 13.58 -5.93 -7.93
CA ILE A 182 13.73 -4.47 -7.89
C ILE A 182 13.31 -3.94 -9.25
N LEU A 183 12.16 -3.29 -9.30
CA LEU A 183 11.53 -2.83 -10.53
C LEU A 183 11.51 -1.30 -10.60
N PRO A 184 12.29 -0.65 -11.48
CA PRO A 184 12.20 0.79 -11.68
C PRO A 184 10.90 1.17 -12.42
N GLY A 185 10.38 2.35 -12.14
CA GLY A 185 9.11 2.82 -12.69
C GLY A 185 7.90 2.24 -11.94
N PRO A 186 6.73 2.19 -12.58
CA PRO A 186 5.52 1.66 -11.97
C PRO A 186 5.71 0.19 -11.53
N CYS A 187 5.53 -0.10 -10.24
CA CYS A 187 5.69 -1.44 -9.71
C CYS A 187 4.42 -2.01 -9.06
N MET A 188 3.56 -1.15 -8.48
CA MET A 188 2.25 -1.53 -7.96
C MET A 188 1.19 -0.54 -8.42
N ALA A 189 -0.03 -1.04 -8.64
CA ALA A 189 -1.11 -0.24 -9.19
C ALA A 189 -1.66 0.77 -8.17
N GLY A 190 -2.14 1.90 -8.68
CA GLY A 190 -3.09 2.75 -7.97
C GLY A 190 -4.47 2.09 -7.94
N VAL A 191 -5.28 2.47 -6.97
CA VAL A 191 -6.66 2.01 -6.84
C VAL A 191 -7.58 3.16 -6.53
N ASP A 192 -8.71 3.22 -7.24
CA ASP A 192 -9.82 4.12 -6.96
C ASP A 192 -11.11 3.31 -6.83
N ASP A 193 -11.99 3.72 -5.94
CA ASP A 193 -13.28 3.09 -5.73
C ASP A 193 -14.39 3.88 -6.41
N PHE A 194 -15.44 3.19 -6.83
CA PHE A 194 -16.63 3.82 -7.37
C PHE A 194 -17.91 3.16 -6.88
N SER A 195 -18.98 3.94 -6.84
CA SER A 195 -20.34 3.47 -6.64
C SER A 195 -21.29 4.24 -7.58
N ILE A 196 -22.10 3.51 -8.31
CA ILE A 196 -23.09 4.04 -9.25
C ILE A 196 -24.47 3.63 -8.76
N ARG A 197 -25.31 4.61 -8.52
CA ARG A 197 -26.70 4.40 -8.12
C ARG A 197 -27.63 4.79 -9.27
N LEU A 198 -28.46 3.89 -9.73
CA LEU A 198 -29.52 4.14 -10.67
C LEU A 198 -30.85 4.17 -9.94
N THR A 199 -31.70 5.16 -10.22
CA THR A 199 -33.02 5.32 -9.59
C THR A 199 -34.12 5.56 -10.61
N SER A 200 -35.32 5.03 -10.32
CA SER A 200 -36.50 5.24 -11.16
C SER A 200 -37.79 5.08 -10.32
N PRO A 201 -38.96 5.48 -10.84
CA PRO A 201 -40.24 5.19 -10.21
C PRO A 201 -40.56 3.70 -10.08
N GLY A 202 -39.86 2.81 -10.84
CA GLY A 202 -40.20 1.40 -10.93
C GLY A 202 -41.52 1.16 -11.66
N GLY A 203 -42.25 0.13 -11.26
CA GLY A 203 -43.56 -0.19 -11.82
C GLY A 203 -44.03 -1.62 -11.58
N HIS A 204 -45.21 -1.92 -12.05
CA HIS A 204 -45.74 -3.29 -12.02
C HIS A 204 -45.16 -4.13 -13.16
N GLY A 205 -44.63 -5.32 -12.84
CA GLY A 205 -43.96 -6.18 -13.83
C GLY A 205 -44.83 -6.60 -15.04
N ALA A 206 -46.15 -6.62 -14.90
CA ALA A 206 -47.07 -6.94 -16.02
C ALA A 206 -47.32 -5.74 -16.97
N THR A 207 -46.95 -4.50 -16.56
CA THR A 207 -47.15 -3.28 -17.35
C THR A 207 -45.86 -2.47 -17.49
N PRO A 208 -44.76 -3.09 -18.03
CA PRO A 208 -43.43 -2.47 -18.03
C PRO A 208 -43.35 -1.20 -18.88
N HIS A 209 -44.27 -1.03 -19.83
CA HIS A 209 -44.34 0.19 -20.68
C HIS A 209 -44.73 1.45 -19.89
N LEU A 210 -45.33 1.31 -18.71
CA LEU A 210 -45.73 2.41 -17.83
C LEU A 210 -44.69 2.75 -16.77
N GLY A 211 -43.62 1.96 -16.67
CA GLY A 211 -42.57 2.13 -15.66
C GLY A 211 -41.17 2.25 -16.26
N SER A 212 -40.17 2.22 -15.37
CA SER A 212 -38.75 2.15 -15.72
C SER A 212 -38.09 1.08 -14.85
N ASP A 213 -37.13 0.37 -15.41
CA ASP A 213 -36.48 -0.78 -14.80
C ASP A 213 -34.98 -0.53 -14.57
N THR A 214 -34.64 -0.23 -13.33
CA THR A 214 -33.24 0.01 -12.96
C THR A 214 -32.40 -1.28 -12.92
N LEU A 215 -33.00 -2.45 -12.73
CA LEU A 215 -32.29 -3.72 -12.80
C LEU A 215 -31.78 -3.98 -14.21
N LEU A 216 -32.64 -3.80 -15.24
CA LEU A 216 -32.25 -3.96 -16.62
C LEU A 216 -31.22 -2.89 -17.03
N ALA A 217 -31.42 -1.63 -16.61
CA ALA A 217 -30.46 -0.55 -16.83
C ALA A 217 -29.09 -0.87 -16.21
N GLY A 218 -29.06 -1.35 -14.97
CA GLY A 218 -27.82 -1.72 -14.27
C GLY A 218 -27.10 -2.90 -14.93
N ALA A 219 -27.84 -3.90 -15.39
CA ALA A 219 -27.26 -5.04 -16.11
C ALA A 219 -26.56 -4.60 -17.41
N HIS A 220 -27.19 -3.73 -18.20
CA HIS A 220 -26.57 -3.16 -19.41
C HIS A 220 -25.39 -2.25 -19.07
N LEU A 221 -25.50 -1.44 -18.03
CA LEU A 221 -24.40 -0.61 -17.54
C LEU A 221 -23.20 -1.47 -17.17
N ALA A 222 -23.38 -2.55 -16.41
CA ALA A 222 -22.32 -3.45 -16.00
C ALA A 222 -21.51 -4.01 -17.19
N VAL A 223 -22.20 -4.38 -18.27
CA VAL A 223 -21.58 -4.85 -19.52
C VAL A 223 -20.87 -3.70 -20.24
N ASN A 224 -21.55 -2.55 -20.37
CA ASN A 224 -21.02 -1.41 -21.12
C ASN A 224 -19.76 -0.81 -20.48
N LEU A 225 -19.67 -0.77 -19.16
CA LEU A 225 -18.50 -0.27 -18.46
C LEU A 225 -17.21 -1.04 -18.79
N GLN A 226 -17.30 -2.30 -19.18
CA GLN A 226 -16.12 -3.08 -19.63
C GLN A 226 -15.50 -2.54 -20.91
N GLN A 227 -16.25 -1.77 -21.71
CA GLN A 227 -15.74 -1.14 -22.92
C GLN A 227 -14.73 -0.03 -22.62
N ILE A 228 -14.78 0.60 -21.45
CA ILE A 228 -13.80 1.61 -21.05
C ILE A 228 -12.39 1.04 -21.16
N VAL A 229 -12.14 -0.10 -20.52
CA VAL A 229 -10.83 -0.76 -20.57
C VAL A 229 -10.53 -1.35 -21.96
N SER A 230 -11.53 -2.02 -22.57
CA SER A 230 -11.28 -2.79 -23.79
C SER A 230 -11.28 -1.95 -25.08
N ARG A 231 -11.82 -0.73 -25.09
CA ARG A 231 -12.01 0.09 -26.30
C ARG A 231 -11.54 1.54 -26.19
N GLU A 232 -11.39 2.08 -24.99
CA GLU A 232 -11.09 3.51 -24.83
C GLU A 232 -9.70 3.76 -24.25
N ILE A 233 -9.19 2.84 -23.40
CA ILE A 233 -7.84 2.93 -22.84
C ILE A 233 -6.83 2.33 -23.83
N ASP A 234 -5.69 3.02 -23.98
CA ASP A 234 -4.56 2.51 -24.76
C ASP A 234 -4.14 1.13 -24.21
N PRO A 235 -4.10 0.08 -25.03
CA PRO A 235 -3.73 -1.26 -24.59
C PRO A 235 -2.30 -1.36 -24.03
N GLN A 236 -1.46 -0.36 -24.22
CA GLN A 236 -0.14 -0.25 -23.60
C GLN A 236 -0.19 0.33 -22.18
N LYS A 237 -1.35 0.85 -21.74
CA LYS A 237 -1.59 1.37 -20.39
C LYS A 237 -2.45 0.36 -19.62
N PRO A 238 -1.83 -0.60 -18.89
CA PRO A 238 -2.60 -1.61 -18.18
C PRO A 238 -3.57 -1.00 -17.18
N ALA A 239 -4.83 -1.39 -17.24
CA ALA A 239 -5.87 -0.98 -16.31
C ALA A 239 -6.88 -2.11 -16.13
N VAL A 240 -7.52 -2.13 -14.94
CA VAL A 240 -8.58 -3.07 -14.60
C VAL A 240 -9.77 -2.30 -14.06
N LEU A 241 -10.98 -2.66 -14.48
CA LEU A 241 -12.24 -2.22 -13.91
C LEU A 241 -13.01 -3.45 -13.41
N THR A 242 -13.26 -3.50 -12.11
CA THR A 242 -14.00 -4.58 -11.47
C THR A 242 -15.28 -4.04 -10.86
N ILE A 243 -16.41 -4.68 -11.15
CA ILE A 243 -17.69 -4.48 -10.44
C ILE A 243 -17.79 -5.63 -9.44
N GLY A 244 -17.59 -5.34 -8.16
CA GLY A 244 -17.63 -6.33 -7.07
C GLY A 244 -19.02 -6.50 -6.47
N ILE A 245 -19.87 -5.47 -6.57
CA ILE A 245 -21.24 -5.46 -6.03
C ILE A 245 -22.20 -5.02 -7.12
N PHE A 246 -23.25 -5.80 -7.31
CA PHE A 246 -24.43 -5.41 -8.09
C PHE A 246 -25.69 -5.84 -7.35
N GLN A 247 -26.49 -4.89 -6.91
CA GLN A 247 -27.73 -5.11 -6.17
C GLN A 247 -28.87 -4.38 -6.86
N ALA A 248 -29.99 -5.06 -7.10
CA ALA A 248 -31.15 -4.46 -7.72
C ALA A 248 -32.43 -5.30 -7.41
N GLY A 249 -33.59 -4.60 -7.33
CA GLY A 249 -34.88 -5.22 -7.16
C GLY A 249 -35.17 -5.71 -5.75
N THR A 250 -36.50 -5.87 -5.46
CA THR A 250 -36.98 -6.29 -4.13
C THR A 250 -38.03 -7.39 -4.20
N LYS A 251 -38.75 -7.49 -5.32
CA LYS A 251 -39.82 -8.49 -5.53
C LYS A 251 -39.93 -8.92 -6.99
N VAL A 252 -40.23 -10.18 -7.22
CA VAL A 252 -40.29 -10.81 -8.55
C VAL A 252 -41.27 -10.22 -9.54
N ASN A 253 -42.32 -9.51 -9.06
CA ASN A 253 -43.37 -8.93 -9.86
C ASN A 253 -43.35 -7.41 -9.96
N LEU A 254 -42.25 -6.76 -9.53
CA LEU A 254 -42.04 -5.32 -9.62
C LEU A 254 -40.82 -4.99 -10.52
N LEU A 255 -40.91 -3.91 -11.27
CA LEU A 255 -39.76 -3.28 -11.87
C LEU A 255 -38.93 -2.64 -10.76
N ALA A 256 -37.63 -2.83 -10.79
CA ALA A 256 -36.72 -2.31 -9.78
C ALA A 256 -36.72 -0.77 -9.77
N GLN A 257 -36.79 -0.19 -8.59
CA GLN A 257 -36.71 1.26 -8.39
C GLN A 257 -35.27 1.75 -8.20
N GLU A 258 -34.41 0.84 -7.76
CA GLU A 258 -33.01 1.14 -7.49
C GLU A 258 -32.11 0.00 -7.97
N ALA A 259 -30.96 0.37 -8.51
CA ALA A 259 -29.83 -0.53 -8.72
C ALA A 259 -28.54 0.16 -8.27
N VAL A 260 -27.66 -0.58 -7.59
CA VAL A 260 -26.35 -0.11 -7.14
C VAL A 260 -25.28 -1.02 -7.71
N LEU A 261 -24.30 -0.42 -8.39
CA LEU A 261 -23.10 -1.08 -8.86
C LEU A 261 -21.90 -0.42 -8.16
N SER A 262 -21.11 -1.21 -7.43
CA SER A 262 -19.91 -0.70 -6.79
C SER A 262 -18.69 -1.58 -7.14
N GLY A 263 -17.53 -0.94 -7.22
CA GLY A 263 -16.32 -1.64 -7.61
C GLY A 263 -15.08 -0.78 -7.47
N ASN A 264 -13.99 -1.28 -8.00
CA ASN A 264 -12.72 -0.54 -8.03
C ASN A 264 -12.07 -0.57 -9.41
N ILE A 265 -11.15 0.36 -9.57
CA ILE A 265 -10.34 0.52 -10.76
C ILE A 265 -8.88 0.46 -10.33
N ARG A 266 -8.05 -0.22 -11.14
CA ARG A 266 -6.61 -0.30 -10.91
C ARG A 266 -5.85 0.14 -12.14
N PHE A 267 -4.77 0.90 -11.93
CA PHE A 267 -4.01 1.52 -13.01
C PHE A 267 -2.58 1.83 -12.59
N PHE A 268 -1.67 1.95 -13.57
CA PHE A 268 -0.29 2.39 -13.32
C PHE A 268 -0.04 3.85 -13.72
N ASP A 269 -0.87 4.40 -14.59
CA ASP A 269 -0.80 5.79 -15.01
C ASP A 269 -1.82 6.61 -14.21
N LYS A 270 -1.34 7.56 -13.39
CA LYS A 270 -2.19 8.39 -12.53
C LYS A 270 -3.23 9.22 -13.29
N GLU A 271 -2.99 9.50 -14.58
CA GLU A 271 -3.92 10.26 -15.42
C GLU A 271 -5.21 9.48 -15.68
N LEU A 272 -5.14 8.12 -15.61
CA LEU A 272 -6.31 7.27 -15.80
C LEU A 272 -7.36 7.44 -14.70
N SER A 273 -6.99 7.89 -13.48
CA SER A 273 -7.96 8.18 -12.42
C SER A 273 -9.01 9.21 -12.87
N GLY A 274 -8.56 10.35 -13.39
CA GLY A 274 -9.47 11.37 -13.93
C GLY A 274 -10.28 10.87 -15.12
N TYR A 275 -9.63 10.14 -16.03
CA TYR A 275 -10.29 9.56 -17.20
C TYR A 275 -11.41 8.58 -16.82
N PHE A 276 -11.17 7.67 -15.87
CA PHE A 276 -12.18 6.73 -15.40
C PHE A 276 -13.37 7.43 -14.75
N LYS A 277 -13.13 8.47 -13.95
CA LYS A 277 -14.21 9.27 -13.36
C LYS A 277 -15.13 9.85 -14.43
N GLU A 278 -14.56 10.45 -15.46
CA GLU A 278 -15.34 11.02 -16.57
C GLU A 278 -16.07 9.94 -17.37
N ALA A 279 -15.38 8.83 -17.69
CA ALA A 279 -15.98 7.74 -18.42
C ALA A 279 -17.11 7.06 -17.65
N LEU A 280 -16.94 6.74 -16.37
CA LEU A 280 -17.99 6.16 -15.53
C LEU A 280 -19.22 7.06 -15.48
N THR A 281 -19.03 8.38 -15.32
CA THR A 281 -20.13 9.35 -15.31
C THR A 281 -20.87 9.34 -16.64
N ARG A 282 -20.16 9.46 -17.74
CA ARG A 282 -20.72 9.44 -19.11
C ARG A 282 -21.51 8.16 -19.39
N TYR A 283 -20.94 6.98 -19.13
CA TYR A 283 -21.63 5.70 -19.35
C TYR A 283 -22.89 5.59 -18.49
N SER A 284 -22.81 6.02 -17.23
CA SER A 284 -23.94 5.96 -16.30
C SER A 284 -25.08 6.87 -16.71
N GLU A 285 -24.81 8.13 -17.09
CA GLU A 285 -25.80 9.11 -17.54
C GLU A 285 -26.50 8.66 -18.81
N HIS A 286 -25.75 8.22 -19.83
CA HIS A 286 -26.33 7.79 -21.09
C HIS A 286 -27.11 6.48 -20.96
N THR A 287 -26.63 5.53 -20.14
CA THR A 287 -27.39 4.30 -19.88
C THR A 287 -28.67 4.62 -19.11
N ALA A 288 -28.60 5.44 -18.07
CA ALA A 288 -29.78 5.84 -17.30
C ALA A 288 -30.83 6.52 -18.20
N ALA A 289 -30.41 7.45 -19.04
CA ALA A 289 -31.29 8.14 -19.99
C ALA A 289 -31.97 7.17 -20.95
N MET A 290 -31.26 6.18 -21.48
CA MET A 290 -31.83 5.14 -22.38
C MET A 290 -32.95 4.34 -21.72
N TYR A 291 -32.87 4.12 -20.40
CA TYR A 291 -33.85 3.39 -19.60
C TYR A 291 -34.82 4.29 -18.82
N ARG A 292 -34.81 5.60 -19.05
CA ARG A 292 -35.66 6.58 -18.33
C ARG A 292 -35.44 6.52 -16.82
N CYS A 293 -34.19 6.33 -16.42
CA CYS A 293 -33.71 6.33 -15.03
C CYS A 293 -32.86 7.58 -14.78
N SER A 294 -32.54 7.84 -13.53
CA SER A 294 -31.52 8.80 -13.10
C SER A 294 -30.28 8.05 -12.61
N SER A 295 -29.10 8.66 -12.73
CA SER A 295 -27.86 8.09 -12.22
C SER A 295 -27.14 9.06 -11.29
N GLU A 296 -26.47 8.53 -10.29
CA GLU A 296 -25.54 9.23 -9.41
C GLU A 296 -24.26 8.42 -9.32
N VAL A 297 -23.11 9.06 -9.54
CA VAL A 297 -21.78 8.43 -9.50
C VAL A 297 -20.98 9.03 -8.35
N THR A 298 -20.61 8.18 -7.39
CA THR A 298 -19.60 8.49 -6.37
C THR A 298 -18.28 7.89 -6.81
N TYR A 299 -17.23 8.70 -6.87
CA TYR A 299 -15.88 8.30 -7.24
C TYR A 299 -14.91 8.74 -6.16
N THR A 300 -14.16 7.80 -5.61
CA THR A 300 -13.27 8.04 -4.47
C THR A 300 -11.84 7.59 -4.84
N PRO A 301 -10.93 8.52 -5.18
CA PRO A 301 -9.52 8.21 -5.28
C PRO A 301 -9.02 7.64 -3.94
N SER A 302 -8.33 6.49 -3.99
CA SER A 302 -7.87 5.78 -2.80
C SER A 302 -6.34 5.77 -2.71
N LEU A 303 -5.65 5.06 -3.60
CA LEU A 303 -4.20 4.95 -3.59
C LEU A 303 -3.60 5.32 -4.94
N LEU A 304 -2.48 6.03 -4.93
CA LEU A 304 -1.71 6.31 -6.14
C LEU A 304 -0.91 5.07 -6.58
N PRO A 305 -0.52 4.97 -7.86
CA PRO A 305 0.45 3.97 -8.30
C PRO A 305 1.77 4.12 -7.55
N THR A 306 2.38 3.00 -7.15
CA THR A 306 3.75 2.99 -6.62
C THR A 306 4.72 3.03 -7.79
N VAL A 307 5.50 4.11 -7.87
CA VAL A 307 6.46 4.35 -8.97
C VAL A 307 7.86 4.47 -8.38
N ASN A 308 8.70 3.48 -8.59
CA ASN A 308 10.06 3.47 -8.04
C ASN A 308 11.01 4.37 -8.83
N ASP A 309 11.74 5.21 -8.12
CA ASP A 309 12.79 6.06 -8.70
C ASP A 309 13.95 5.20 -9.26
N ALA A 310 14.39 5.49 -10.46
CA ALA A 310 15.41 4.69 -11.15
C ALA A 310 16.79 4.73 -10.46
N ALA A 311 17.17 5.86 -9.86
CA ALA A 311 18.44 6.01 -9.16
C ALA A 311 18.41 5.24 -7.82
N CYS A 312 17.29 5.33 -7.09
CA CYS A 312 17.06 4.53 -5.89
C CYS A 312 17.06 3.04 -6.19
N CYS A 313 16.43 2.60 -7.28
CA CYS A 313 16.50 1.21 -7.76
C CYS A 313 17.94 0.77 -8.05
N GLY A 314 18.74 1.63 -8.68
CA GLY A 314 20.16 1.37 -8.92
C GLY A 314 20.94 1.15 -7.62
N THR A 315 20.71 1.98 -6.62
CA THR A 315 21.32 1.85 -5.27
C THR A 315 20.90 0.56 -4.60
N ALA A 316 19.61 0.26 -4.57
CA ALA A 316 19.07 -0.96 -3.98
C ALA A 316 19.58 -2.22 -4.69
N LYS A 317 19.66 -2.20 -6.03
CA LYS A 317 20.21 -3.29 -6.84
C LYS A 317 21.67 -3.57 -6.48
N ASN A 318 22.49 -2.54 -6.38
CA ASN A 318 23.89 -2.70 -6.02
C ASN A 318 24.06 -3.30 -4.61
N ALA A 319 23.25 -2.84 -3.65
CA ALA A 319 23.24 -3.40 -2.29
C ALA A 319 22.81 -4.88 -2.30
N ALA A 320 21.73 -5.22 -3.01
CA ALA A 320 21.24 -6.57 -3.13
C ALA A 320 22.26 -7.50 -3.80
N MET A 321 22.93 -7.06 -4.87
CA MET A 321 23.99 -7.82 -5.53
C MET A 321 25.16 -8.12 -4.59
N THR A 322 25.50 -7.18 -3.72
CA THR A 322 26.58 -7.36 -2.73
C THR A 322 26.23 -8.42 -1.68
N VAL A 323 24.97 -8.47 -1.25
CA VAL A 323 24.53 -9.36 -0.16
C VAL A 323 24.11 -10.74 -0.69
N TRP A 324 23.34 -10.79 -1.77
CA TRP A 324 22.72 -12.02 -2.29
C TRP A 324 23.34 -12.54 -3.59
N GLY A 325 24.13 -11.74 -4.29
CA GLY A 325 24.63 -12.06 -5.63
C GLY A 325 23.61 -11.80 -6.73
N GLU A 326 24.11 -11.66 -7.97
CA GLU A 326 23.29 -11.30 -9.14
C GLU A 326 22.23 -12.35 -9.48
N ASP A 327 22.54 -13.64 -9.30
CA ASP A 327 21.63 -14.76 -9.60
C ASP A 327 20.35 -14.77 -8.75
N ASN A 328 20.32 -14.00 -7.67
CA ASN A 328 19.16 -13.88 -6.78
C ASN A 328 18.29 -12.66 -7.09
N LEU A 329 18.72 -11.80 -8.03
CA LEU A 329 17.91 -10.72 -8.57
C LEU A 329 17.06 -11.25 -9.72
N ILE A 330 15.74 -11.23 -9.56
CA ILE A 330 14.82 -11.68 -10.61
C ILE A 330 13.99 -10.52 -11.16
N LYS A 331 13.51 -10.68 -12.38
CA LYS A 331 12.58 -9.72 -13.01
C LYS A 331 11.16 -10.22 -12.86
N ARG A 332 10.25 -9.33 -12.49
CA ARG A 332 8.80 -9.54 -12.45
C ARG A 332 8.09 -8.42 -13.21
N PRO A 333 6.91 -8.67 -13.77
CA PRO A 333 6.03 -7.58 -14.20
C PRO A 333 5.55 -6.79 -12.97
N ALA A 334 5.11 -5.55 -13.20
CA ALA A 334 4.42 -4.76 -12.20
C ALA A 334 3.14 -5.49 -11.71
N SER A 335 2.81 -5.34 -10.43
CA SER A 335 1.64 -5.99 -9.82
C SER A 335 0.42 -5.08 -9.85
N MET A 336 -0.76 -5.67 -10.09
CA MET A 336 -2.04 -4.97 -9.92
C MET A 336 -2.48 -4.83 -8.45
N THR A 337 -1.70 -5.32 -7.48
CA THR A 337 -1.86 -4.98 -6.06
C THR A 337 -1.44 -3.53 -5.80
N SER A 338 -1.87 -2.97 -4.68
CA SER A 338 -1.58 -1.58 -4.28
C SER A 338 -0.84 -1.57 -2.96
N GLU A 339 -0.19 -0.44 -2.65
CA GLU A 339 0.62 -0.26 -1.44
C GLU A 339 0.58 1.22 -1.01
N ALA A 340 0.36 1.48 0.27
CA ALA A 340 0.25 2.85 0.80
C ALA A 340 1.57 3.64 0.77
N VAL A 341 2.71 2.99 0.59
CA VAL A 341 4.00 3.66 0.35
C VAL A 341 3.94 4.60 -0.87
N SER A 342 2.97 4.41 -1.77
CA SER A 342 2.74 5.28 -2.93
C SER A 342 2.59 6.75 -2.58
N TYR A 343 2.08 7.10 -1.41
CA TYR A 343 1.95 8.50 -0.97
C TYR A 343 3.29 9.20 -0.81
N THR A 344 4.37 8.49 -0.53
CA THR A 344 5.72 9.08 -0.41
C THR A 344 6.27 9.59 -1.75
N HIS A 345 5.76 9.08 -2.88
CA HIS A 345 6.16 9.53 -4.23
C HIS A 345 5.76 10.96 -4.56
N LEU A 346 4.82 11.54 -3.82
CA LEU A 346 4.39 12.92 -4.03
C LEU A 346 5.49 13.94 -3.72
N THR A 347 6.48 13.57 -2.91
CA THR A 347 7.44 14.51 -2.34
C THR A 347 8.90 14.08 -2.49
N LEU A 348 9.21 12.80 -2.63
CA LEU A 348 10.58 12.28 -2.58
C LEU A 348 10.82 11.13 -3.56
N PRO A 349 12.07 10.93 -4.02
CA PRO A 349 12.48 9.70 -4.67
C PRO A 349 12.27 8.51 -3.73
N THR A 350 11.41 7.59 -4.12
CA THR A 350 11.02 6.43 -3.32
C THR A 350 11.32 5.14 -4.05
N ASN A 351 11.61 4.08 -3.33
CA ASN A 351 11.74 2.75 -3.87
C ASN A 351 11.06 1.73 -2.95
N SER A 352 10.14 0.94 -3.51
CA SER A 352 9.56 -0.23 -2.88
C SER A 352 10.17 -1.49 -3.49
N LEU A 353 10.71 -2.36 -2.65
CA LEU A 353 11.34 -3.62 -3.04
C LEU A 353 10.39 -4.78 -2.72
N VAL A 354 10.21 -5.69 -3.65
CA VAL A 354 9.38 -6.88 -3.49
C VAL A 354 10.22 -8.15 -3.53
#